data_fec4ad132e5029a44260212f09a93533
#
_entry.id   fec4ad132e5029a44260212f09a93533
#
_cell.length_a   1.000
_cell.length_b   1.000
_cell.length_c   1.000
_cell.angle_alpha   90.00
_cell.angle_beta   90.00
_cell.angle_gamma   90.00
#
_symmetry.space_group_name_H-M   'P 1'
#
loop_
_entity.id
_entity.type
_entity.pdbx_description
1 polymer ?
#
loop_
_entity_poly.entity_id
_entity_poly.type
_entity_poly.pdbx_seq_one_letter_code
_entity_poly.pdbx_strand_id
1 'polypeptide(L)'
;MQDVADRAGVSLTTVSFVVNGTKRVAPATRARVEEAMADLGYRRNVLARALASRRSHIVALVFPALQHRLGSTALSIVTAAARAATERGFNVVLWPVDDVAQLDDYLSGGLVDGVLLMEVTADDPRVALLVERDVHFGLVGRTEDTTGLSYVDMDFAGMVATGLDHLIELGHRRVALFLGDPGGPAWSGYGPVARTEQAYLAEAARRGLDPVVVRSAQDPRSGRRAATALAEDHPDVTAVLVLNELALSGFVNGLVAAGRTVPDDVSVLGLATSAADLETADPAVSAVVAPGAELGARSVDGLVDRLTDPTAAPTHDLLPGTLRLVGSTAAPR
;
A
#
# COMPACT_ATOMS: atom_id res chain seq x y z
N MET A 1 -38.40 -10.32 -0.86
CA MET A 1 -38.92 -9.31 -1.82
C MET A 1 -40.40 -9.47 -2.11
N GLN A 2 -40.94 -10.71 -2.25
CA GLN A 2 -42.37 -10.91 -2.45
C GLN A 2 -43.19 -10.34 -1.30
N ASP A 3 -42.83 -10.67 -0.06
CA ASP A 3 -43.50 -10.16 1.16
C ASP A 3 -43.52 -8.63 1.23
N VAL A 4 -42.44 -7.98 0.77
CA VAL A 4 -42.35 -6.50 0.68
C VAL A 4 -43.29 -5.97 -0.40
N ALA A 5 -43.40 -6.65 -1.54
CA ALA A 5 -44.30 -6.29 -2.63
C ALA A 5 -45.78 -6.38 -2.16
N ASP A 6 -46.13 -7.48 -1.51
CA ASP A 6 -47.47 -7.71 -0.94
C ASP A 6 -47.83 -6.70 0.12
N ARG A 7 -46.89 -6.40 1.06
CA ARG A 7 -47.06 -5.42 2.14
C ARG A 7 -47.19 -3.98 1.64
N ALA A 8 -46.39 -3.61 0.61
CA ALA A 8 -46.42 -2.27 -0.01
C ALA A 8 -47.50 -2.08 -1.06
N GLY A 9 -48.24 -3.15 -1.46
CA GLY A 9 -49.27 -3.12 -2.47
C GLY A 9 -48.72 -2.73 -3.85
N VAL A 10 -47.58 -3.30 -4.24
CA VAL A 10 -46.90 -3.02 -5.53
C VAL A 10 -46.39 -4.33 -6.16
N SER A 11 -46.00 -4.28 -7.43
CA SER A 11 -45.39 -5.45 -8.08
C SER A 11 -43.98 -5.73 -7.55
N LEU A 12 -43.53 -6.99 -7.64
CA LEU A 12 -42.15 -7.40 -7.31
C LEU A 12 -41.12 -6.58 -8.12
N THR A 13 -41.46 -6.26 -9.37
CA THR A 13 -40.64 -5.42 -10.26
C THR A 13 -40.51 -4.00 -9.70
N THR A 14 -41.56 -3.42 -9.12
CA THR A 14 -41.54 -2.10 -8.50
C THR A 14 -40.65 -2.09 -7.26
N VAL A 15 -40.73 -3.14 -6.41
CA VAL A 15 -39.83 -3.32 -5.27
C VAL A 15 -38.39 -3.41 -5.76
N SER A 16 -38.12 -4.19 -6.82
CA SER A 16 -36.80 -4.29 -7.43
C SER A 16 -36.26 -2.94 -7.91
N PHE A 17 -37.09 -2.09 -8.52
CA PHE A 17 -36.69 -0.76 -8.96
C PHE A 17 -36.33 0.17 -7.78
N VAL A 18 -37.11 0.10 -6.68
CA VAL A 18 -36.84 0.89 -5.46
C VAL A 18 -35.55 0.40 -4.79
N VAL A 19 -35.42 -0.94 -4.63
CA VAL A 19 -34.27 -1.57 -3.95
C VAL A 19 -32.97 -1.34 -4.71
N ASN A 20 -33.00 -1.46 -6.04
CA ASN A 20 -31.78 -1.41 -6.89
C ASN A 20 -31.53 -0.02 -7.50
N GLY A 21 -32.48 0.92 -7.38
CA GLY A 21 -32.33 2.27 -7.96
C GLY A 21 -32.31 2.31 -9.48
N THR A 22 -32.71 1.23 -10.17
CA THR A 22 -32.57 1.05 -11.63
C THR A 22 -33.54 1.87 -12.46
N LYS A 23 -34.66 2.32 -11.88
CA LYS A 23 -35.63 3.22 -12.52
C LYS A 23 -36.19 4.22 -11.51
N ARG A 24 -36.60 5.38 -12.03
CA ARG A 24 -37.36 6.35 -11.21
C ARG A 24 -38.71 5.77 -10.84
N VAL A 25 -39.00 5.75 -9.53
CA VAL A 25 -40.29 5.38 -8.96
C VAL A 25 -40.87 6.62 -8.28
N ALA A 26 -42.19 6.80 -8.40
CA ALA A 26 -42.89 7.94 -7.77
C ALA A 26 -42.56 8.00 -6.27
N PRO A 27 -42.34 9.22 -5.69
CA PRO A 27 -41.91 9.38 -4.29
C PRO A 27 -42.85 8.65 -3.29
N ALA A 28 -44.16 8.75 -3.48
CA ALA A 28 -45.15 8.08 -2.64
C ALA A 28 -45.06 6.54 -2.71
N THR A 29 -44.76 5.98 -3.88
CA THR A 29 -44.57 4.53 -4.03
C THR A 29 -43.24 4.07 -3.42
N ARG A 30 -42.18 4.86 -3.55
CA ARG A 30 -40.89 4.61 -2.90
C ARG A 30 -41.06 4.58 -1.38
N ALA A 31 -41.72 5.58 -0.80
CA ALA A 31 -41.95 5.64 0.65
C ALA A 31 -42.69 4.41 1.17
N ARG A 32 -43.75 3.94 0.50
CA ARG A 32 -44.50 2.73 0.89
C ARG A 32 -43.63 1.46 0.86
N VAL A 33 -42.76 1.35 -0.14
CA VAL A 33 -41.85 0.20 -0.25
C VAL A 33 -40.78 0.25 0.87
N GLU A 34 -40.22 1.43 1.16
CA GLU A 34 -39.24 1.63 2.22
C GLU A 34 -39.84 1.36 3.61
N GLU A 35 -41.09 1.78 3.85
CA GLU A 35 -41.85 1.48 5.08
C GLU A 35 -42.09 -0.03 5.22
N ALA A 36 -42.55 -0.70 4.15
CA ALA A 36 -42.76 -2.15 4.16
C ALA A 36 -41.43 -2.92 4.38
N MET A 37 -40.32 -2.44 3.86
CA MET A 37 -39.00 -3.01 4.13
C MET A 37 -38.60 -2.88 5.59
N ALA A 38 -38.86 -1.72 6.20
CA ALA A 38 -38.58 -1.48 7.61
C ALA A 38 -39.44 -2.37 8.52
N ASP A 39 -40.76 -2.44 8.27
CA ASP A 39 -41.71 -3.26 9.03
C ASP A 39 -41.35 -4.75 9.02
N LEU A 40 -40.90 -5.26 7.85
CA LEU A 40 -40.54 -6.68 7.65
C LEU A 40 -39.10 -6.99 8.03
N GLY A 41 -38.32 -6.01 8.49
CA GLY A 41 -36.89 -6.20 8.73
C GLY A 41 -36.13 -6.64 7.47
N TYR A 42 -36.66 -6.31 6.29
CA TYR A 42 -36.06 -6.73 5.02
C TYR A 42 -34.70 -6.08 4.82
N ARG A 43 -33.64 -6.90 4.85
CA ARG A 43 -32.28 -6.49 4.47
C ARG A 43 -31.98 -6.91 3.04
N ARG A 44 -31.33 -6.02 2.31
CA ARG A 44 -30.88 -6.34 0.94
C ARG A 44 -30.00 -7.59 0.96
N ASN A 45 -30.39 -8.61 0.23
CA ASN A 45 -29.55 -9.79 0.07
C ASN A 45 -28.48 -9.48 -0.99
N VAL A 46 -27.24 -9.33 -0.53
CA VAL A 46 -26.07 -9.01 -1.39
C VAL A 46 -25.87 -10.09 -2.43
N LEU A 47 -26.04 -11.37 -2.06
CA LEU A 47 -25.88 -12.51 -2.97
C LEU A 47 -26.96 -12.52 -4.07
N ALA A 48 -28.22 -12.25 -3.72
CA ALA A 48 -29.30 -12.17 -4.69
C ALA A 48 -29.10 -11.01 -5.69
N ARG A 49 -28.54 -9.90 -5.24
CA ARG A 49 -28.17 -8.77 -6.11
C ARG A 49 -27.02 -9.14 -7.02
N ALA A 50 -25.98 -9.78 -6.50
CA ALA A 50 -24.82 -10.23 -7.28
C ALA A 50 -25.23 -11.18 -8.40
N LEU A 51 -26.12 -12.14 -8.12
CA LEU A 51 -26.68 -13.05 -9.11
C LEU A 51 -27.49 -12.31 -10.20
N ALA A 52 -28.29 -11.31 -9.82
CA ALA A 52 -29.13 -10.55 -10.75
C ALA A 52 -28.32 -9.57 -11.62
N SER A 53 -27.28 -8.95 -11.08
CA SER A 53 -26.44 -7.96 -11.75
C SER A 53 -25.20 -8.55 -12.43
N ARG A 54 -24.86 -9.81 -12.15
CA ARG A 54 -23.57 -10.46 -12.48
C ARG A 54 -22.37 -9.67 -11.96
N ARG A 55 -22.56 -8.91 -10.86
CA ARG A 55 -21.51 -8.16 -10.19
C ARG A 55 -21.62 -8.38 -8.69
N SER A 56 -20.50 -8.76 -8.08
CA SER A 56 -20.42 -8.99 -6.63
C SER A 56 -20.35 -7.70 -5.82
N HIS A 57 -19.86 -6.62 -6.44
CA HIS A 57 -19.44 -5.40 -5.78
C HIS A 57 -18.39 -5.66 -4.68
N ILE A 58 -17.52 -6.64 -4.91
CA ILE A 58 -16.39 -6.98 -4.07
C ILE A 58 -15.13 -6.85 -4.90
N VAL A 59 -14.11 -6.23 -4.37
CA VAL A 59 -12.76 -6.22 -4.90
C VAL A 59 -11.84 -6.94 -3.91
N ALA A 60 -10.94 -7.78 -4.43
CA ALA A 60 -9.92 -8.40 -3.62
C ALA A 60 -8.72 -7.48 -3.51
N LEU A 61 -8.18 -7.33 -2.30
CA LEU A 61 -6.85 -6.80 -2.09
C LEU A 61 -5.95 -7.98 -1.76
N VAL A 62 -5.10 -8.31 -2.72
CA VAL A 62 -4.21 -9.47 -2.70
C VAL A 62 -2.84 -9.03 -2.24
N PHE A 63 -2.33 -9.67 -1.21
CA PHE A 63 -0.96 -9.47 -0.76
C PHE A 63 -0.41 -10.78 -0.16
N PRO A 64 0.92 -10.94 -0.10
CA PRO A 64 1.53 -12.16 0.43
C PRO A 64 1.02 -12.47 1.85
N ALA A 65 0.87 -13.75 2.13
CA ALA A 65 0.33 -14.21 3.40
C ALA A 65 1.05 -13.59 4.59
N LEU A 66 0.31 -13.43 5.66
CA LEU A 66 0.66 -12.77 6.92
C LEU A 66 1.87 -13.38 7.68
N GLN A 67 2.79 -14.04 6.98
CA GLN A 67 4.06 -14.49 7.55
C GLN A 67 4.95 -13.29 7.94
N HIS A 68 4.72 -12.13 7.31
CA HIS A 68 5.38 -10.89 7.62
C HIS A 68 4.41 -9.94 8.34
N ARG A 69 4.90 -9.20 9.31
CA ARG A 69 4.11 -8.16 9.96
C ARG A 69 3.79 -7.06 8.95
N LEU A 70 2.52 -6.68 8.84
CA LEU A 70 2.15 -5.46 8.15
C LEU A 70 2.75 -4.27 8.90
N GLY A 71 3.54 -3.47 8.21
CA GLY A 71 3.96 -2.16 8.70
C GLY A 71 2.79 -1.18 8.70
N SER A 72 2.95 -0.07 9.40
CA SER A 72 1.91 0.97 9.49
C SER A 72 1.61 1.61 8.14
N THR A 73 2.59 1.67 7.23
CA THR A 73 2.41 2.13 5.85
C THR A 73 1.46 1.22 5.08
N ALA A 74 1.67 -0.10 5.13
CA ALA A 74 0.78 -1.08 4.49
C ALA A 74 -0.64 -1.03 5.10
N LEU A 75 -0.76 -0.90 6.42
CA LEU A 75 -2.05 -0.76 7.10
C LEU A 75 -2.79 0.52 6.67
N SER A 76 -2.08 1.63 6.48
CA SER A 76 -2.64 2.89 5.97
C SER A 76 -3.21 2.72 4.56
N ILE A 77 -2.50 2.00 3.68
CA ILE A 77 -2.96 1.68 2.32
C ILE A 77 -4.25 0.85 2.37
N VAL A 78 -4.24 -0.26 3.12
CA VAL A 78 -5.38 -1.19 3.22
C VAL A 78 -6.63 -0.50 3.77
N THR A 79 -6.48 0.30 4.83
CA THR A 79 -7.63 0.99 5.46
C THR A 79 -8.19 2.09 4.56
N ALA A 80 -7.34 2.83 3.84
CA ALA A 80 -7.79 3.83 2.88
C ALA A 80 -8.45 3.19 1.65
N ALA A 81 -7.91 2.08 1.14
CA ALA A 81 -8.52 1.31 0.06
C ALA A 81 -9.92 0.80 0.46
N ALA A 82 -10.07 0.24 1.66
CA ALA A 82 -11.36 -0.24 2.15
C ALA A 82 -12.41 0.89 2.25
N ARG A 83 -11.99 2.09 2.72
CA ARG A 83 -12.86 3.27 2.78
C ARG A 83 -13.26 3.74 1.40
N ALA A 84 -12.29 3.95 0.48
CA ALA A 84 -12.55 4.38 -0.88
C ALA A 84 -13.48 3.41 -1.63
N ALA A 85 -13.27 2.10 -1.48
CA ALA A 85 -14.15 1.10 -2.06
C ALA A 85 -15.59 1.24 -1.53
N THR A 86 -15.77 1.44 -0.22
CA THR A 86 -17.09 1.63 0.41
C THR A 86 -17.78 2.88 -0.15
N GLU A 87 -17.08 3.98 -0.32
CA GLU A 87 -17.58 5.23 -0.92
C GLU A 87 -18.03 5.03 -2.38
N ARG A 88 -17.38 4.12 -3.10
CA ARG A 88 -17.72 3.72 -4.47
C ARG A 88 -18.75 2.57 -4.55
N GLY A 89 -19.28 2.11 -3.40
CA GLY A 89 -20.29 1.04 -3.32
C GLY A 89 -19.73 -0.37 -3.48
N PHE A 90 -18.43 -0.56 -3.27
CA PHE A 90 -17.74 -1.85 -3.23
C PHE A 90 -17.35 -2.23 -1.81
N ASN A 91 -17.13 -3.52 -1.57
CA ASN A 91 -16.49 -4.04 -0.37
C ASN A 91 -15.10 -4.57 -0.72
N VAL A 92 -14.19 -4.53 0.25
CA VAL A 92 -12.85 -5.12 0.09
C VAL A 92 -12.79 -6.44 0.85
N VAL A 93 -12.27 -7.47 0.20
CA VAL A 93 -11.85 -8.72 0.84
C VAL A 93 -10.32 -8.81 0.77
N LEU A 94 -9.70 -9.19 1.88
CA LEU A 94 -8.26 -9.42 1.92
C LEU A 94 -7.97 -10.88 1.56
N TRP A 95 -7.17 -11.08 0.53
CA TRP A 95 -6.68 -12.41 0.12
C TRP A 95 -5.19 -12.53 0.45
N PRO A 96 -4.83 -13.25 1.51
CA PRO A 96 -3.44 -13.62 1.74
C PRO A 96 -3.06 -14.71 0.73
N VAL A 97 -2.10 -14.40 -0.13
CA VAL A 97 -1.71 -15.27 -1.24
C VAL A 97 -0.20 -15.47 -1.20
N ASP A 98 0.23 -16.71 -1.04
CA ASP A 98 1.65 -17.08 -1.00
C ASP A 98 2.20 -17.45 -2.38
N ASP A 99 1.35 -17.97 -3.27
CA ASP A 99 1.75 -18.41 -4.60
C ASP A 99 0.66 -18.20 -5.66
N VAL A 100 1.03 -18.39 -6.93
CA VAL A 100 0.15 -18.19 -8.08
C VAL A 100 -1.01 -19.19 -8.12
N ALA A 101 -0.79 -20.44 -7.67
CA ALA A 101 -1.82 -21.48 -7.68
C ALA A 101 -2.96 -21.13 -6.72
N GLN A 102 -2.61 -20.62 -5.53
CA GLN A 102 -3.60 -20.16 -4.55
C GLN A 102 -4.41 -18.96 -5.09
N LEU A 103 -3.76 -18.02 -5.81
CA LEU A 103 -4.47 -16.93 -6.46
C LEU A 103 -5.46 -17.46 -7.51
N ASP A 104 -5.02 -18.44 -8.31
CA ASP A 104 -5.86 -19.06 -9.33
C ASP A 104 -7.11 -19.75 -8.75
N ASP A 105 -6.94 -20.44 -7.63
CA ASP A 105 -8.05 -21.07 -6.89
C ASP A 105 -9.06 -20.02 -6.40
N TYR A 106 -8.59 -18.90 -5.83
CA TYR A 106 -9.47 -17.81 -5.39
C TYR A 106 -10.22 -17.14 -6.55
N LEU A 107 -9.56 -16.91 -7.68
CA LEU A 107 -10.18 -16.34 -8.89
C LEU A 107 -11.25 -17.27 -9.46
N SER A 108 -11.02 -18.58 -9.44
CA SER A 108 -11.96 -19.60 -9.95
C SER A 108 -13.28 -19.60 -9.18
N GLY A 109 -13.32 -19.11 -7.96
CA GLY A 109 -14.54 -18.97 -7.15
C GLY A 109 -15.50 -17.87 -7.60
N GLY A 110 -15.09 -16.95 -8.48
CA GLY A 110 -15.93 -15.88 -9.04
C GLY A 110 -16.50 -14.91 -7.99
N LEU A 111 -15.84 -14.77 -6.84
CA LEU A 111 -16.32 -13.97 -5.71
C LEU A 111 -16.16 -12.47 -5.92
N VAL A 112 -15.17 -12.04 -6.71
CA VAL A 112 -14.75 -10.63 -6.82
C VAL A 112 -14.93 -10.13 -8.24
N ASP A 113 -15.19 -8.82 -8.38
CA ASP A 113 -15.30 -8.14 -9.67
C ASP A 113 -13.93 -7.68 -10.19
N GLY A 114 -12.96 -7.51 -9.28
CA GLY A 114 -11.61 -7.06 -9.62
C GLY A 114 -10.62 -7.27 -8.49
N VAL A 115 -9.34 -7.07 -8.80
CA VAL A 115 -8.21 -7.32 -7.91
C VAL A 115 -7.31 -6.10 -7.80
N LEU A 116 -6.93 -5.73 -6.57
CA LEU A 116 -5.78 -4.87 -6.29
C LEU A 116 -4.64 -5.75 -5.80
N LEU A 117 -3.53 -5.74 -6.51
CA LEU A 117 -2.35 -6.52 -6.18
C LEU A 117 -1.32 -5.65 -5.46
N MET A 118 -1.00 -5.99 -4.22
CA MET A 118 0.03 -5.33 -3.41
C MET A 118 1.33 -6.13 -3.37
N GLU A 119 2.37 -5.49 -2.83
CA GLU A 119 3.70 -6.07 -2.65
C GLU A 119 4.24 -6.65 -3.96
N VAL A 120 4.25 -5.81 -4.98
CA VAL A 120 4.58 -6.18 -6.35
C VAL A 120 6.10 -6.30 -6.52
N THR A 121 6.55 -7.38 -7.16
CA THR A 121 7.95 -7.55 -7.59
C THR A 121 8.16 -7.04 -9.01
N ALA A 122 9.42 -6.85 -9.42
CA ALA A 122 9.78 -6.36 -10.76
C ALA A 122 9.22 -7.27 -11.88
N ASP A 123 9.32 -8.59 -11.69
CA ASP A 123 8.74 -9.63 -12.56
C ASP A 123 7.78 -10.47 -11.70
N ASP A 124 6.52 -10.04 -11.63
CA ASP A 124 5.53 -10.63 -10.73
C ASP A 124 4.66 -11.66 -11.45
N PRO A 125 4.80 -12.95 -11.14
CA PRO A 125 4.06 -14.00 -11.84
C PRO A 125 2.54 -13.93 -11.59
N ARG A 126 2.08 -13.25 -10.54
CA ARG A 126 0.65 -13.02 -10.29
C ARG A 126 0.04 -12.09 -11.34
N VAL A 127 0.83 -11.14 -11.86
CA VAL A 127 0.40 -10.24 -12.94
C VAL A 127 0.14 -11.04 -14.22
N ALA A 128 1.05 -11.95 -14.58
CA ALA A 128 0.87 -12.82 -15.76
C ALA A 128 -0.43 -13.64 -15.66
N LEU A 129 -0.72 -14.24 -14.49
CA LEU A 129 -1.96 -14.98 -14.26
C LEU A 129 -3.19 -14.08 -14.41
N LEU A 130 -3.20 -12.86 -13.83
CA LEU A 130 -4.35 -11.96 -13.91
C LEU A 130 -4.63 -11.53 -15.36
N VAL A 131 -3.58 -11.33 -16.17
CA VAL A 131 -3.70 -11.05 -17.62
C VAL A 131 -4.25 -12.26 -18.35
N GLU A 132 -3.72 -13.46 -18.13
CA GLU A 132 -4.17 -14.71 -18.75
C GLU A 132 -5.65 -15.01 -18.47
N ARG A 133 -6.10 -14.72 -17.23
CA ARG A 133 -7.47 -14.93 -16.77
C ARG A 133 -8.44 -13.80 -17.17
N ASP A 134 -7.99 -12.76 -17.87
CA ASP A 134 -8.79 -11.59 -18.24
C ASP A 134 -9.47 -10.93 -17.02
N VAL A 135 -8.79 -10.90 -15.89
CA VAL A 135 -9.28 -10.29 -14.66
C VAL A 135 -9.05 -8.79 -14.70
N HIS A 136 -10.04 -8.00 -14.28
CA HIS A 136 -9.82 -6.57 -14.05
C HIS A 136 -8.96 -6.38 -12.81
N PHE A 137 -7.79 -5.75 -12.96
CA PHE A 137 -6.90 -5.52 -11.83
C PHE A 137 -6.16 -4.18 -11.91
N GLY A 138 -5.66 -3.74 -10.77
CA GLY A 138 -4.75 -2.64 -10.61
C GLY A 138 -3.60 -3.03 -9.67
N LEU A 139 -2.46 -2.33 -9.79
CA LEU A 139 -1.29 -2.56 -8.95
C LEU A 139 -1.16 -1.45 -7.91
N VAL A 140 -0.93 -1.84 -6.67
CA VAL A 140 -0.42 -0.98 -5.59
C VAL A 140 1.07 -1.21 -5.54
N GLY A 141 1.84 -0.38 -6.25
CA GLY A 141 3.19 -0.64 -6.71
C GLY A 141 3.23 -0.88 -8.22
N ARG A 142 4.35 -1.28 -8.77
CA ARG A 142 4.50 -1.56 -10.21
C ARG A 142 5.54 -2.62 -10.50
N THR A 143 5.38 -3.31 -11.61
CA THR A 143 6.38 -4.19 -12.24
C THR A 143 7.43 -3.38 -13.01
N GLU A 144 8.44 -4.04 -13.55
CA GLU A 144 9.43 -3.42 -14.46
C GLU A 144 8.74 -3.03 -15.78
N ASP A 145 8.04 -3.98 -16.42
CA ASP A 145 7.18 -3.68 -17.58
C ASP A 145 5.78 -3.30 -17.09
N THR A 146 5.40 -2.07 -17.35
CA THR A 146 4.07 -1.52 -17.00
C THR A 146 3.15 -1.37 -18.21
N THR A 147 3.51 -1.92 -19.37
CA THR A 147 2.76 -1.76 -20.60
C THR A 147 1.33 -2.30 -20.46
N GLY A 148 0.34 -1.42 -20.65
CA GLY A 148 -1.09 -1.77 -20.54
C GLY A 148 -1.60 -2.02 -19.12
N LEU A 149 -0.77 -1.90 -18.10
CA LEU A 149 -1.13 -2.10 -16.70
C LEU A 149 -1.57 -0.80 -16.04
N SER A 150 -2.55 -0.86 -15.13
CA SER A 150 -2.88 0.24 -14.23
C SER A 150 -2.08 0.10 -12.94
N TYR A 151 -1.44 1.17 -12.50
CA TYR A 151 -0.72 1.18 -11.24
C TYR A 151 -0.79 2.54 -10.54
N VAL A 152 -0.71 2.49 -9.22
CA VAL A 152 -0.41 3.63 -8.35
C VAL A 152 0.76 3.20 -7.47
N ASP A 153 1.87 3.93 -7.52
CA ASP A 153 3.10 3.59 -6.82
C ASP A 153 3.66 4.82 -6.08
N MET A 154 4.58 4.59 -5.16
CA MET A 154 5.35 5.67 -4.53
C MET A 154 6.48 6.11 -5.46
N ASP A 155 6.74 7.41 -5.48
CA ASP A 155 7.94 7.95 -6.13
C ASP A 155 9.18 7.76 -5.23
N PHE A 156 9.70 6.52 -5.20
CA PHE A 156 10.88 6.19 -4.41
C PHE A 156 12.11 7.00 -4.83
N ALA A 157 12.23 7.33 -6.12
CA ALA A 157 13.34 8.15 -6.61
C ALA A 157 13.27 9.57 -6.05
N GLY A 158 12.10 10.20 -6.12
CA GLY A 158 11.88 11.52 -5.51
C GLY A 158 12.04 11.52 -4.00
N MET A 159 11.61 10.45 -3.31
CA MET A 159 11.81 10.32 -1.87
C MET A 159 13.29 10.22 -1.48
N VAL A 160 14.07 9.42 -2.21
CA VAL A 160 15.52 9.31 -2.00
C VAL A 160 16.20 10.64 -2.28
N ALA A 161 15.86 11.31 -3.38
CA ALA A 161 16.42 12.62 -3.72
C ALA A 161 16.12 13.65 -2.62
N THR A 162 14.87 13.73 -2.15
CA THR A 162 14.44 14.59 -1.04
C THR A 162 15.21 14.32 0.25
N GLY A 163 15.37 13.03 0.61
CA GLY A 163 16.11 12.65 1.81
C GLY A 163 17.60 12.98 1.72
N LEU A 164 18.23 12.72 0.56
CA LEU A 164 19.65 13.07 0.35
C LEU A 164 19.86 14.58 0.29
N ASP A 165 18.98 15.35 -0.36
CA ASP A 165 19.09 16.81 -0.39
C ASP A 165 19.08 17.39 1.02
N HIS A 166 18.13 16.96 1.87
CA HIS A 166 18.08 17.38 3.27
C HIS A 166 19.38 17.07 4.04
N LEU A 167 19.87 15.84 3.94
CA LEU A 167 21.09 15.45 4.66
C LEU A 167 22.35 16.16 4.14
N ILE A 168 22.45 16.38 2.83
CA ILE A 168 23.58 17.10 2.22
C ILE A 168 23.53 18.59 2.56
N GLU A 169 22.36 19.21 2.63
CA GLU A 169 22.17 20.60 3.07
C GLU A 169 22.62 20.77 4.53
N LEU A 170 22.43 19.77 5.39
CA LEU A 170 22.97 19.75 6.75
C LEU A 170 24.50 19.56 6.81
N GLY A 171 25.15 19.18 5.69
CA GLY A 171 26.60 19.03 5.62
C GLY A 171 27.09 17.58 5.57
N HIS A 172 26.20 16.59 5.59
CA HIS A 172 26.59 15.18 5.50
C HIS A 172 27.23 14.86 4.16
N ARG A 173 28.29 14.04 4.16
CA ARG A 173 28.99 13.59 2.96
C ARG A 173 29.13 12.07 2.90
N ARG A 174 28.97 11.40 4.01
CA ARG A 174 28.97 9.94 4.13
C ARG A 174 27.60 9.51 4.66
N VAL A 175 26.72 9.14 3.73
CA VAL A 175 25.32 8.77 4.01
C VAL A 175 25.14 7.30 3.65
N ALA A 176 24.64 6.48 4.56
CA ALA A 176 24.31 5.08 4.29
C ALA A 176 22.83 4.92 3.93
N LEU A 177 22.51 3.86 3.18
CA LEU A 177 21.15 3.38 2.97
C LEU A 177 20.95 2.06 3.73
N PHE A 178 19.95 2.01 4.62
CA PHE A 178 19.55 0.81 5.33
C PHE A 178 18.25 0.26 4.75
N LEU A 179 18.32 -0.94 4.18
CA LEU A 179 17.22 -1.62 3.49
C LEU A 179 16.68 -2.81 4.29
N GLY A 180 15.39 -3.01 4.24
CA GLY A 180 14.74 -4.23 4.70
C GLY A 180 14.88 -5.34 3.67
N ASP A 181 15.27 -6.53 4.12
CA ASP A 181 15.23 -7.77 3.34
C ASP A 181 14.04 -8.61 3.83
N PRO A 182 12.97 -8.76 3.05
CA PRO A 182 11.85 -9.61 3.44
C PRO A 182 12.21 -11.11 3.43
N GLY A 183 13.33 -11.48 2.81
CA GLY A 183 13.86 -12.84 2.77
C GLY A 183 13.12 -13.78 1.82
N GLY A 184 13.87 -14.73 1.25
CA GLY A 184 13.34 -15.78 0.38
C GLY A 184 13.19 -15.38 -1.09
N PRO A 185 13.14 -16.40 -1.99
CA PRO A 185 13.13 -16.19 -3.44
C PRO A 185 11.88 -15.49 -3.96
N ALA A 186 10.75 -15.60 -3.26
CA ALA A 186 9.49 -14.93 -3.65
C ALA A 186 9.58 -13.40 -3.61
N TRP A 187 10.56 -12.85 -2.89
CA TRP A 187 10.79 -11.41 -2.76
C TRP A 187 11.94 -10.90 -3.62
N SER A 188 12.49 -11.74 -4.48
CA SER A 188 13.51 -11.28 -5.44
C SER A 188 12.93 -10.17 -6.32
N GLY A 189 13.63 -9.04 -6.38
CA GLY A 189 13.13 -7.87 -7.13
C GLY A 189 11.93 -7.16 -6.48
N TYR A 190 11.74 -7.30 -5.16
CA TYR A 190 10.69 -6.56 -4.43
C TYR A 190 10.79 -5.07 -4.71
N GLY A 191 9.73 -4.53 -5.32
CA GLY A 191 9.72 -3.22 -5.95
C GLY A 191 10.22 -2.06 -5.08
N PRO A 192 9.70 -1.86 -3.86
CA PRO A 192 10.15 -0.80 -2.97
C PRO A 192 11.64 -0.84 -2.67
N VAL A 193 12.20 -2.01 -2.37
CA VAL A 193 13.63 -2.19 -2.05
C VAL A 193 14.49 -1.96 -3.29
N ALA A 194 14.16 -2.62 -4.41
CA ALA A 194 14.94 -2.52 -5.65
C ALA A 194 14.99 -1.07 -6.18
N ARG A 195 13.84 -0.38 -6.22
CA ARG A 195 13.75 1.00 -6.71
C ARG A 195 14.43 2.01 -5.79
N THR A 196 14.33 1.83 -4.47
CA THR A 196 15.01 2.71 -3.51
C THR A 196 16.52 2.54 -3.62
N GLU A 197 17.02 1.32 -3.71
CA GLU A 197 18.44 1.06 -3.88
C GLU A 197 18.99 1.64 -5.20
N GLN A 198 18.30 1.37 -6.31
CA GLN A 198 18.68 1.91 -7.60
C GLN A 198 18.73 3.45 -7.59
N ALA A 199 17.70 4.08 -7.00
CA ALA A 199 17.65 5.53 -6.87
C ALA A 199 18.78 6.06 -6.01
N TYR A 200 19.06 5.43 -4.86
CA TYR A 200 20.14 5.83 -3.97
C TYR A 200 21.51 5.74 -4.65
N LEU A 201 21.79 4.64 -5.34
CA LEU A 201 23.07 4.46 -6.05
C LEU A 201 23.23 5.50 -7.18
N ALA A 202 22.17 5.76 -7.95
CA ALA A 202 22.18 6.78 -9.00
C ALA A 202 22.40 8.20 -8.43
N GLU A 203 21.69 8.55 -7.34
CA GLU A 203 21.81 9.83 -6.69
C GLU A 203 23.17 10.02 -5.99
N ALA A 204 23.70 8.96 -5.37
CA ALA A 204 25.04 8.98 -4.79
C ALA A 204 26.11 9.24 -5.87
N ALA A 205 26.04 8.54 -7.00
CA ALA A 205 26.95 8.76 -8.14
C ALA A 205 26.84 10.18 -8.69
N ARG A 206 25.62 10.71 -8.87
CA ARG A 206 25.37 12.08 -9.35
C ARG A 206 25.95 13.14 -8.41
N ARG A 207 25.95 12.90 -7.12
CA ARG A 207 26.43 13.83 -6.08
C ARG A 207 27.88 13.58 -5.66
N GLY A 208 28.54 12.57 -6.21
CA GLY A 208 29.93 12.20 -5.84
C GLY A 208 30.06 11.66 -4.42
N LEU A 209 28.99 11.01 -3.92
CA LEU A 209 29.01 10.32 -2.65
C LEU A 209 29.53 8.89 -2.84
N ASP A 210 30.25 8.36 -1.84
CA ASP A 210 30.62 6.94 -1.80
C ASP A 210 29.50 6.14 -1.12
N PRO A 211 28.80 5.25 -1.85
CA PRO A 211 27.59 4.62 -1.33
C PRO A 211 27.91 3.53 -0.30
N VAL A 212 27.14 3.49 0.77
CA VAL A 212 27.13 2.42 1.76
C VAL A 212 25.72 1.86 1.86
N VAL A 213 25.56 0.56 1.57
CA VAL A 213 24.25 -0.11 1.66
C VAL A 213 24.31 -1.21 2.71
N VAL A 214 23.42 -1.12 3.67
CA VAL A 214 23.25 -2.08 4.77
C VAL A 214 21.91 -2.78 4.61
N ARG A 215 21.85 -4.08 4.84
CA ARG A 215 20.61 -4.86 4.76
C ARG A 215 20.40 -5.68 6.03
N SER A 216 19.16 -5.81 6.44
CA SER A 216 18.78 -6.77 7.48
C SER A 216 17.35 -7.28 7.28
N ALA A 217 16.99 -8.35 7.97
CA ALA A 217 15.60 -8.76 8.06
C ALA A 217 14.74 -7.63 8.67
N GLN A 218 13.45 -7.68 8.38
CA GLN A 218 12.47 -6.67 8.78
C GLN A 218 11.95 -6.92 10.21
N ASP A 219 12.84 -6.81 11.19
CA ASP A 219 12.51 -6.91 12.60
C ASP A 219 13.45 -6.07 13.48
N PRO A 220 13.02 -5.64 14.69
CA PRO A 220 13.83 -4.76 15.56
C PRO A 220 15.15 -5.37 16.02
N ARG A 221 15.22 -6.71 16.19
CA ARG A 221 16.45 -7.39 16.61
C ARG A 221 17.50 -7.36 15.51
N SER A 222 17.08 -7.56 14.27
CA SER A 222 17.96 -7.48 13.10
C SER A 222 18.41 -6.05 12.84
N GLY A 223 17.50 -5.07 13.04
CA GLY A 223 17.86 -3.64 12.99
C GLY A 223 18.95 -3.26 13.99
N ARG A 224 18.85 -3.75 15.22
CA ARG A 224 19.88 -3.50 16.24
C ARG A 224 21.25 -4.04 15.82
N ARG A 225 21.29 -5.27 15.30
CA ARG A 225 22.56 -5.87 14.80
C ARG A 225 23.14 -5.09 13.63
N ALA A 226 22.28 -4.66 12.71
CA ALA A 226 22.70 -3.85 11.56
C ALA A 226 23.31 -2.50 11.98
N ALA A 227 22.76 -1.85 13.00
CA ALA A 227 23.30 -0.62 13.55
C ALA A 227 24.68 -0.80 14.20
N THR A 228 24.86 -1.89 14.97
CA THR A 228 26.16 -2.22 15.57
C THR A 228 27.20 -2.49 14.46
N ALA A 229 26.88 -3.31 13.46
CA ALA A 229 27.77 -3.57 12.35
C ALA A 229 28.12 -2.29 11.56
N LEU A 230 27.14 -1.42 11.29
CA LEU A 230 27.39 -0.14 10.64
C LEU A 230 28.38 0.74 11.44
N ALA A 231 28.23 0.81 12.77
CA ALA A 231 29.10 1.61 13.61
C ALA A 231 30.54 1.07 13.66
N GLU A 232 30.72 -0.24 13.53
CA GLU A 232 32.02 -0.91 13.53
C GLU A 232 32.70 -0.84 12.14
N ASP A 233 31.95 -1.19 11.07
CA ASP A 233 32.50 -1.34 9.72
C ASP A 233 32.63 0.01 8.98
N HIS A 234 31.76 0.99 9.30
CA HIS A 234 31.68 2.30 8.67
C HIS A 234 31.57 3.43 9.71
N PRO A 235 32.62 3.61 10.55
CA PRO A 235 32.60 4.61 11.62
C PRO A 235 32.53 6.06 11.11
N ASP A 236 32.84 6.30 9.84
CA ASP A 236 32.78 7.58 9.14
C ASP A 236 31.39 7.94 8.60
N VAL A 237 30.41 7.02 8.66
CA VAL A 237 29.01 7.30 8.31
C VAL A 237 28.42 8.23 9.36
N THR A 238 27.90 9.37 8.89
CA THR A 238 27.27 10.40 9.74
C THR A 238 25.77 10.54 9.55
N ALA A 239 25.21 9.90 8.53
CA ALA A 239 23.77 9.88 8.31
C ALA A 239 23.31 8.56 7.67
N VAL A 240 22.06 8.17 7.94
CA VAL A 240 21.45 6.95 7.39
C VAL A 240 20.04 7.25 6.88
N LEU A 241 19.78 6.89 5.61
CA LEU A 241 18.43 6.76 5.06
C LEU A 241 17.91 5.36 5.36
N VAL A 242 16.69 5.23 5.87
CA VAL A 242 16.16 3.95 6.34
C VAL A 242 14.88 3.58 5.59
N LEU A 243 14.94 2.58 4.71
CA LEU A 243 13.77 1.90 4.13
C LEU A 243 13.62 0.52 4.81
N ASN A 244 13.34 0.52 6.10
CA ASN A 244 13.04 -0.69 6.87
C ASN A 244 12.23 -0.29 8.12
N GLU A 245 10.95 0.04 7.88
CA GLU A 245 10.03 0.53 8.90
C GLU A 245 10.00 -0.36 10.15
N LEU A 246 9.94 -1.69 9.94
CA LEU A 246 9.83 -2.66 11.04
C LEU A 246 11.12 -2.83 11.86
N ALA A 247 12.28 -2.50 11.29
CA ALA A 247 13.56 -2.57 11.98
C ALA A 247 14.01 -1.21 12.54
N LEU A 248 13.35 -0.12 12.18
CA LEU A 248 13.77 1.27 12.46
C LEU A 248 14.03 1.53 13.95
N SER A 249 13.08 1.19 14.82
CA SER A 249 13.22 1.37 16.27
C SER A 249 14.40 0.58 16.83
N GLY A 250 14.57 -0.65 16.35
CA GLY A 250 15.71 -1.49 16.71
C GLY A 250 17.05 -0.92 16.24
N PHE A 251 17.07 -0.34 15.03
CA PHE A 251 18.26 0.28 14.46
C PHE A 251 18.69 1.51 15.27
N VAL A 252 17.76 2.42 15.60
CA VAL A 252 18.06 3.59 16.47
C VAL A 252 18.59 3.14 17.82
N ASN A 253 17.92 2.19 18.49
CA ASN A 253 18.39 1.64 19.76
C ASN A 253 19.77 0.96 19.66
N GLY A 254 20.07 0.37 18.49
CA GLY A 254 21.36 -0.25 18.20
C GLY A 254 22.48 0.78 18.09
N LEU A 255 22.26 1.92 17.44
CA LEU A 255 23.20 3.04 17.39
C LEU A 255 23.53 3.56 18.79
N VAL A 256 22.50 3.79 19.61
CA VAL A 256 22.68 4.24 21.01
C VAL A 256 23.49 3.22 21.82
N ALA A 257 23.18 1.92 21.68
CA ALA A 257 23.92 0.86 22.35
C ALA A 257 25.37 0.73 21.88
N ALA A 258 25.69 1.13 20.65
CA ALA A 258 27.03 1.22 20.08
C ALA A 258 27.76 2.55 20.47
N GLY A 259 27.16 3.38 21.33
CA GLY A 259 27.72 4.63 21.77
C GLY A 259 27.60 5.79 20.79
N ARG A 260 26.71 5.68 19.81
CA ARG A 260 26.44 6.71 18.80
C ARG A 260 25.10 7.41 19.12
N THR A 261 25.14 8.70 19.33
CA THR A 261 23.92 9.49 19.62
C THR A 261 23.21 9.92 18.36
N VAL A 262 21.87 9.88 18.40
CA VAL A 262 20.99 10.39 17.34
C VAL A 262 20.34 11.68 17.86
N PRO A 263 20.47 12.83 17.14
CA PRO A 263 21.11 13.00 15.83
C PRO A 263 22.61 13.33 15.86
N ASP A 264 23.20 13.58 17.01
CA ASP A 264 24.48 14.28 17.16
C ASP A 264 25.69 13.58 16.50
N ASP A 265 25.77 12.24 16.58
CA ASP A 265 26.83 11.45 15.92
C ASP A 265 26.35 10.85 14.60
N VAL A 266 25.07 10.49 14.53
CA VAL A 266 24.46 9.92 13.32
C VAL A 266 23.04 10.44 13.14
N SER A 267 22.80 11.16 12.06
CA SER A 267 21.45 11.52 11.61
C SER A 267 20.72 10.30 11.07
N VAL A 268 19.44 10.11 11.43
CA VAL A 268 18.59 9.03 10.93
C VAL A 268 17.36 9.63 10.26
N LEU A 269 17.12 9.26 8.99
CA LEU A 269 15.97 9.72 8.20
C LEU A 269 15.25 8.54 7.58
N GLY A 270 13.99 8.32 7.98
CA GLY A 270 13.13 7.29 7.39
C GLY A 270 12.75 7.62 5.94
N LEU A 271 12.62 6.59 5.10
CA LEU A 271 12.08 6.67 3.75
C LEU A 271 10.80 5.83 3.68
N ALA A 272 9.76 6.38 3.06
CA ALA A 272 8.46 5.74 2.89
C ALA A 272 7.88 5.19 4.22
N THR A 273 8.18 5.87 5.33
CA THR A 273 7.72 5.52 6.67
C THR A 273 6.34 6.14 6.93
N SER A 274 5.48 5.45 7.67
CA SER A 274 4.20 6.00 8.09
C SER A 274 4.38 7.17 9.06
N ALA A 275 3.53 8.19 8.95
CA ALA A 275 3.52 9.28 9.92
C ALA A 275 3.27 8.80 11.37
N ALA A 276 2.56 7.67 11.54
CA ALA A 276 2.28 7.08 12.84
C ALA A 276 3.54 6.49 13.51
N ASP A 277 4.58 6.17 12.75
CA ASP A 277 5.78 5.52 13.26
C ASP A 277 6.90 6.50 13.61
N LEU A 278 6.75 7.79 13.29
CA LEU A 278 7.79 8.79 13.55
C LEU A 278 8.17 8.89 15.04
N GLU A 279 7.18 8.67 15.91
CA GLU A 279 7.33 8.77 17.38
C GLU A 279 7.45 7.39 18.07
N THR A 280 7.57 6.29 17.31
CA THR A 280 7.69 4.94 17.89
C THR A 280 9.11 4.59 18.31
N ALA A 281 10.11 5.31 17.81
CA ALA A 281 11.51 5.21 18.25
C ALA A 281 11.81 6.31 19.27
N ASP A 282 12.82 6.08 20.11
CA ASP A 282 13.38 7.08 21.03
C ASP A 282 14.88 7.22 20.74
N PRO A 283 15.33 8.38 20.21
CA PRO A 283 14.53 9.55 19.82
C PRO A 283 13.60 9.31 18.64
N ALA A 284 12.56 10.17 18.53
CA ALA A 284 11.64 10.19 17.38
C ALA A 284 12.40 10.41 16.07
N VAL A 285 11.94 9.80 14.97
CA VAL A 285 12.66 9.76 13.67
C VAL A 285 11.98 10.61 12.62
N SER A 286 12.72 11.60 12.09
CA SER A 286 12.36 12.36 10.90
C SER A 286 12.25 11.43 9.68
N ALA A 287 11.32 11.71 8.74
CA ALA A 287 11.15 10.86 7.57
C ALA A 287 10.62 11.61 6.35
N VAL A 288 10.88 11.05 5.17
CA VAL A 288 10.06 11.27 3.98
C VAL A 288 8.87 10.31 4.09
N VAL A 289 7.74 10.87 4.51
CA VAL A 289 6.53 10.12 4.88
C VAL A 289 5.82 9.58 3.64
N ALA A 290 5.41 8.32 3.70
CA ALA A 290 4.67 7.65 2.64
C ALA A 290 3.25 8.23 2.45
N PRO A 291 2.78 8.42 1.22
CA PRO A 291 1.40 8.82 0.93
C PRO A 291 0.44 7.63 0.97
N GLY A 292 0.54 6.77 2.00
CA GLY A 292 -0.15 5.46 2.05
C GLY A 292 -1.67 5.56 1.90
N ALA A 293 -2.30 6.55 2.54
CA ALA A 293 -3.75 6.74 2.41
C ALA A 293 -4.17 7.14 1.00
N GLU A 294 -3.40 8.04 0.36
CA GLU A 294 -3.67 8.47 -1.02
C GLU A 294 -3.42 7.31 -2.01
N LEU A 295 -2.35 6.55 -1.79
CA LEU A 295 -2.03 5.37 -2.58
C LEU A 295 -3.19 4.36 -2.58
N GLY A 296 -3.72 4.01 -1.40
CA GLY A 296 -4.84 3.09 -1.28
C GLY A 296 -6.12 3.60 -1.95
N ALA A 297 -6.45 4.88 -1.76
CA ALA A 297 -7.65 5.48 -2.33
C ALA A 297 -7.59 5.53 -3.87
N ARG A 298 -6.49 6.05 -4.45
CA ARG A 298 -6.32 6.15 -5.91
C ARG A 298 -6.27 4.80 -6.59
N SER A 299 -5.68 3.79 -5.94
CA SER A 299 -5.65 2.43 -6.51
C SER A 299 -7.06 1.84 -6.66
N VAL A 300 -7.93 2.07 -5.67
CA VAL A 300 -9.35 1.66 -5.75
C VAL A 300 -10.07 2.45 -6.82
N ASP A 301 -9.90 3.78 -6.85
CA ASP A 301 -10.59 4.63 -7.83
C ASP A 301 -10.24 4.20 -9.26
N GLY A 302 -8.96 4.00 -9.57
CA GLY A 302 -8.52 3.54 -10.89
C GLY A 302 -9.08 2.16 -11.26
N LEU A 303 -9.16 1.22 -10.32
CA LEU A 303 -9.77 -0.09 -10.57
C LEU A 303 -11.28 0.03 -10.80
N VAL A 304 -12.00 0.75 -9.93
CA VAL A 304 -13.46 0.89 -10.02
C VAL A 304 -13.87 1.64 -11.28
N ASP A 305 -13.11 2.65 -11.71
CA ASP A 305 -13.35 3.36 -12.97
C ASP A 305 -13.32 2.38 -14.15
N ARG A 306 -12.32 1.51 -14.23
CA ARG A 306 -12.23 0.48 -15.28
C ARG A 306 -13.27 -0.62 -15.17
N LEU A 307 -13.73 -0.95 -13.97
CA LEU A 307 -14.85 -1.86 -13.75
C LEU A 307 -16.17 -1.27 -14.25
N THR A 308 -16.34 0.04 -14.16
CA THR A 308 -17.58 0.74 -14.57
C THR A 308 -17.54 1.19 -16.03
N ASP A 309 -16.38 1.56 -16.54
CA ASP A 309 -16.11 1.93 -17.92
C ASP A 309 -14.86 1.20 -18.44
N PRO A 310 -15.04 0.09 -19.19
CA PRO A 310 -13.92 -0.66 -19.77
C PRO A 310 -13.04 0.15 -20.75
N THR A 311 -13.51 1.33 -21.19
CA THR A 311 -12.74 2.23 -22.06
C THR A 311 -11.89 3.23 -21.30
N ALA A 312 -12.01 3.28 -19.96
CA ALA A 312 -11.20 4.14 -19.13
C ALA A 312 -9.70 3.84 -19.30
N ALA A 313 -8.90 4.90 -19.44
CA ALA A 313 -7.46 4.76 -19.59
C ALA A 313 -6.83 4.13 -18.34
N PRO A 314 -5.73 3.36 -18.50
CA PRO A 314 -4.95 2.89 -17.36
C PRO A 314 -4.46 4.04 -16.48
N THR A 315 -4.49 3.86 -15.16
CA THR A 315 -3.91 4.80 -14.20
C THR A 315 -2.41 4.57 -14.11
N HIS A 316 -1.60 5.64 -14.16
CA HIS A 316 -0.13 5.61 -14.06
C HIS A 316 0.32 6.70 -13.10
N ASP A 317 0.09 6.53 -11.80
CA ASP A 317 0.40 7.52 -10.77
C ASP A 317 1.66 7.16 -9.99
N LEU A 318 2.56 8.14 -9.85
CA LEU A 318 3.69 8.10 -8.91
C LEU A 318 3.47 9.18 -7.84
N LEU A 319 3.27 8.76 -6.60
CA LEU A 319 2.93 9.65 -5.49
C LEU A 319 4.17 10.06 -4.71
N PRO A 320 4.45 11.36 -4.55
CA PRO A 320 5.60 11.84 -3.79
C PRO A 320 5.41 11.62 -2.29
N GLY A 321 6.52 11.44 -1.57
CA GLY A 321 6.54 11.51 -0.12
C GLY A 321 6.61 12.95 0.38
N THR A 322 6.33 13.14 1.67
CA THR A 322 6.42 14.45 2.33
C THR A 322 7.47 14.43 3.43
N LEU A 323 8.47 15.31 3.37
CA LEU A 323 9.50 15.42 4.42
C LEU A 323 8.86 15.96 5.70
N ARG A 324 9.03 15.23 6.80
CA ARG A 324 8.65 15.62 8.16
C ARG A 324 9.84 15.51 9.09
N LEU A 325 10.18 16.60 9.77
CA LEU A 325 11.31 16.70 10.67
C LEU A 325 10.80 16.72 12.12
N VAL A 326 11.34 15.80 12.94
CA VAL A 326 11.00 15.64 14.37
C VAL A 326 12.25 15.61 15.27
N GLY A 327 13.46 15.86 14.70
CA GLY A 327 14.68 16.09 15.47
C GLY A 327 15.73 14.99 15.41
N SER A 328 15.59 13.96 14.55
CA SER A 328 16.61 12.91 14.37
C SER A 328 17.69 13.24 13.34
N THR A 329 17.72 14.47 12.83
CA THR A 329 18.71 14.94 11.86
C THR A 329 19.32 16.26 12.33
N ALA A 330 20.65 16.39 12.24
CA ALA A 330 21.42 17.58 12.60
C ALA A 330 22.66 17.68 11.71
N ALA A 331 23.39 18.81 11.75
CA ALA A 331 24.68 18.91 11.08
C ALA A 331 25.69 17.91 11.69
N PRO A 332 26.54 17.26 10.87
CA PRO A 332 27.59 16.38 11.39
C PRO A 332 28.59 17.15 12.25
N ARG A 333 29.07 16.50 13.31
CA ARG A 333 30.11 17.05 14.20
C ARG A 333 31.48 16.92 13.58
#